data_25935a41b5e830c94b0418a2ddc95d07
#
_entry.id   25935a41b5e830c94b0418a2ddc95d07
#
_cell.length_a   1.000
_cell.length_b   1.000
_cell.length_c   1.000
_cell.angle_alpha   90.00
_cell.angle_beta   90.00
_cell.angle_gamma   90.00
#
_symmetry.space_group_name_H-M   'P 1'
#
loop_
_entity.id
_entity.type
_entity.pdbx_description
1 polymer ?
#
loop_
_entity_poly.entity_id
_entity_poly.type
_entity_poly.pdbx_seq_one_letter_code
_entity_poly.pdbx_strand_id
1 'polypeptide(L)'
;MASYNTSEFRSGLRIILDRDPYIIVENEFVKPGKGQAFNRARVKNLKTGRTVEKTFKSGESVEAADVVDTDMQYLYADGEFWHFMMPDTFEQYAADEKAVGGAKNWLKEQDICMITLWNDSPLLVTPPNFVELEIVETDPGVRGDTASGGVKPATLSTGAVVRVPLFVEQGETIRVDTRSGDYVSRIK
;
A
#
# COMPACT_ATOMS: atom_id res chain seq x y z
N MET A 1 -3.99 -24.73 -14.73
CA MET A 1 -3.57 -23.52 -14.02
C MET A 1 -2.21 -23.09 -14.55
N ALA A 2 -2.01 -21.78 -14.68
CA ALA A 2 -0.71 -21.26 -15.10
C ALA A 2 0.34 -21.50 -14.02
N SER A 3 1.56 -21.82 -14.44
CA SER A 3 2.69 -22.03 -13.56
C SER A 3 3.94 -21.37 -14.13
N TYR A 4 4.90 -21.09 -13.25
CA TYR A 4 6.19 -20.54 -13.64
C TYR A 4 7.31 -21.52 -13.28
N ASN A 5 8.24 -21.71 -14.21
CA ASN A 5 9.49 -22.41 -13.95
C ASN A 5 10.50 -21.45 -13.30
N THR A 6 11.44 -21.98 -12.55
CA THR A 6 12.50 -21.18 -11.91
C THR A 6 13.29 -20.32 -12.90
N SER A 7 13.41 -20.74 -14.17
CA SER A 7 14.06 -19.94 -15.22
C SER A 7 13.30 -18.64 -15.56
N GLU A 8 12.02 -18.56 -15.21
CA GLU A 8 11.17 -17.40 -15.45
C GLU A 8 11.12 -16.45 -14.24
N PHE A 9 11.73 -16.82 -13.12
CA PHE A 9 11.69 -16.03 -11.89
C PHE A 9 12.34 -14.67 -12.10
N ARG A 10 11.62 -13.64 -11.73
CA ARG A 10 12.07 -12.25 -11.73
C ARG A 10 11.34 -11.44 -10.67
N SER A 11 11.90 -10.32 -10.29
CA SER A 11 11.23 -9.36 -9.41
C SER A 11 9.86 -8.95 -10.00
N GLY A 12 8.85 -8.91 -9.15
CA GLY A 12 7.48 -8.54 -9.52
C GLY A 12 6.60 -9.73 -9.91
N LEU A 13 7.15 -10.93 -10.09
CA LEU A 13 6.37 -12.12 -10.43
C LEU A 13 5.51 -12.54 -9.23
N ARG A 14 4.25 -12.84 -9.48
CA ARG A 14 3.27 -13.22 -8.46
C ARG A 14 2.98 -14.71 -8.52
N ILE A 15 3.22 -15.38 -7.41
CA ILE A 15 3.22 -16.84 -7.29
C ILE A 15 2.41 -17.28 -6.07
N ILE A 16 1.97 -18.54 -6.08
CA ILE A 16 1.34 -19.18 -4.93
C ILE A 16 2.37 -20.03 -4.20
N LEU A 17 2.53 -19.79 -2.91
CA LEU A 17 3.31 -20.61 -2.00
C LEU A 17 2.47 -20.90 -0.75
N ASP A 18 2.37 -22.16 -0.36
CA ASP A 18 1.60 -22.56 0.82
C ASP A 18 0.16 -22.00 0.82
N ARG A 19 -0.47 -21.98 -0.35
CA ARG A 19 -1.85 -21.49 -0.62
C ARG A 19 -2.01 -19.97 -0.51
N ASP A 20 -0.94 -19.24 -0.30
CA ASP A 20 -0.96 -17.77 -0.21
C ASP A 20 -0.33 -17.12 -1.44
N PRO A 21 -0.79 -15.91 -1.82
CA PRO A 21 -0.15 -15.15 -2.88
C PRO A 21 1.12 -14.45 -2.36
N TYR A 22 2.19 -14.59 -3.13
CA TYR A 22 3.49 -13.96 -2.88
C TYR A 22 3.93 -13.18 -4.10
N ILE A 23 4.74 -12.17 -3.88
CA ILE A 23 5.49 -11.48 -4.94
C ILE A 23 6.98 -11.76 -4.76
N ILE A 24 7.67 -12.05 -5.86
CA ILE A 24 9.13 -12.16 -5.86
C ILE A 24 9.71 -10.76 -5.78
N VAL A 25 10.44 -10.47 -4.73
CA VAL A 25 11.13 -9.19 -4.52
C VAL A 25 12.50 -9.20 -5.17
N GLU A 26 13.24 -10.28 -4.96
CA GLU A 26 14.56 -10.51 -5.54
C GLU A 26 14.71 -11.97 -5.91
N ASN A 27 15.45 -12.23 -6.96
CA ASN A 27 15.80 -13.59 -7.40
C ASN A 27 17.26 -13.66 -7.82
N GLU A 28 17.98 -14.63 -7.29
CA GLU A 28 19.36 -14.91 -7.61
C GLU A 28 19.49 -16.36 -8.08
N PHE A 29 20.07 -16.55 -9.26
CA PHE A 29 20.44 -17.87 -9.75
C PHE A 29 21.83 -18.22 -9.22
N VAL A 30 21.94 -19.33 -8.48
CA VAL A 30 23.20 -19.79 -7.89
C VAL A 30 23.61 -21.11 -8.54
N LYS A 31 24.83 -21.12 -9.10
CA LYS A 31 25.45 -22.31 -9.68
C LYS A 31 26.69 -22.64 -8.86
N PRO A 32 26.58 -23.52 -7.85
CA PRO A 32 27.74 -23.89 -7.05
C PRO A 32 28.75 -24.70 -7.85
N GLY A 33 30.02 -24.66 -7.47
CA GLY A 33 31.08 -25.47 -8.11
C GLY A 33 30.87 -26.97 -7.92
N LYS A 34 30.23 -27.37 -6.82
CA LYS A 34 29.78 -28.73 -6.53
C LYS A 34 28.33 -28.70 -6.09
N GLY A 35 27.48 -29.50 -6.70
CA GLY A 35 26.08 -29.58 -6.38
C GLY A 35 25.17 -29.03 -7.47
N GLN A 36 23.85 -29.12 -7.23
CA GLN A 36 22.83 -28.73 -8.16
C GLN A 36 22.60 -27.22 -8.12
N ALA A 37 22.40 -26.59 -9.28
CA ALA A 37 22.01 -25.20 -9.38
C ALA A 37 20.64 -24.96 -8.72
N PHE A 38 20.45 -23.78 -8.16
CA PHE A 38 19.21 -23.39 -7.50
C PHE A 38 18.96 -21.89 -7.64
N ASN A 39 17.71 -21.50 -7.40
CA ASN A 39 17.31 -20.10 -7.28
C ASN A 39 17.10 -19.76 -5.80
N ARG A 40 17.69 -18.67 -5.36
CA ARG A 40 17.43 -18.08 -4.05
C ARG A 40 16.57 -16.84 -4.27
N ALA A 41 15.34 -16.88 -3.78
CA ALA A 41 14.40 -15.80 -3.97
C ALA A 41 13.94 -15.21 -2.65
N ARG A 42 13.91 -13.87 -2.56
CA ARG A 42 13.20 -13.18 -1.51
C ARG A 42 11.76 -12.97 -1.97
N VAL A 43 10.83 -13.49 -1.20
CA VAL A 43 9.40 -13.46 -1.53
C VAL A 43 8.62 -12.79 -0.41
N LYS A 44 7.69 -11.92 -0.79
CA LYS A 44 6.82 -11.20 0.16
C LYS A 44 5.42 -11.76 0.09
N ASN A 45 4.91 -12.20 1.25
CA ASN A 45 3.51 -12.61 1.38
C ASN A 45 2.61 -11.39 1.23
N LEU A 46 1.70 -11.41 0.25
CA LEU A 46 0.82 -10.28 -0.04
C LEU A 46 -0.31 -10.12 0.98
N LYS A 47 -0.62 -11.15 1.76
CA LYS A 47 -1.60 -11.08 2.85
C LYS A 47 -1.01 -10.48 4.13
N THR A 48 0.19 -10.91 4.50
CA THR A 48 0.81 -10.57 5.79
C THR A 48 1.86 -9.46 5.68
N GLY A 49 2.38 -9.20 4.49
CA GLY A 49 3.46 -8.26 4.25
C GLY A 49 4.85 -8.79 4.66
N ARG A 50 4.96 -10.01 5.18
CA ARG A 50 6.25 -10.59 5.61
C ARG A 50 7.06 -11.03 4.41
N THR A 51 8.34 -10.68 4.43
CA THR A 51 9.33 -11.11 3.44
C THR A 51 10.18 -12.24 4.01
N VAL A 52 10.32 -13.32 3.27
CA VAL A 52 11.16 -14.45 3.62
C VAL A 52 12.04 -14.84 2.43
N GLU A 53 13.15 -15.50 2.71
CA GLU A 53 14.00 -16.08 1.68
C GLU A 53 13.62 -17.54 1.49
N LYS A 54 13.47 -17.95 0.20
CA LYS A 54 13.20 -19.33 -0.17
C LYS A 54 14.15 -19.79 -1.25
N THR A 55 14.52 -21.08 -1.20
CA THR A 55 15.38 -21.72 -2.19
C THR A 55 14.54 -22.68 -3.02
N PHE A 56 14.69 -22.59 -4.34
CA PHE A 56 14.00 -23.43 -5.31
C PHE A 56 15.05 -24.18 -6.13
N LYS A 57 14.86 -25.46 -6.31
CA LYS A 57 15.73 -26.27 -7.17
C LYS A 57 15.57 -25.82 -8.63
N SER A 58 16.67 -25.82 -9.38
CA SER A 58 16.61 -25.54 -10.82
C SER A 58 15.66 -26.50 -11.52
N GLY A 59 14.71 -25.93 -12.30
CA GLY A 59 13.67 -26.70 -12.99
C GLY A 59 12.39 -26.93 -12.18
N GLU A 60 12.35 -26.48 -10.91
CA GLU A 60 11.11 -26.50 -10.10
C GLU A 60 10.09 -25.53 -10.66
N SER A 61 8.81 -25.86 -10.53
CA SER A 61 7.70 -24.99 -10.95
C SER A 61 6.86 -24.58 -9.76
N VAL A 62 6.32 -23.37 -9.82
CA VAL A 62 5.36 -22.84 -8.84
C VAL A 62 4.11 -22.36 -9.56
N GLU A 63 2.96 -22.44 -8.88
CA GLU A 63 1.69 -21.95 -9.41
C GLU A 63 1.72 -20.41 -9.55
N ALA A 64 1.21 -19.89 -10.65
CA ALA A 64 1.01 -18.46 -10.83
C ALA A 64 -0.17 -17.98 -9.96
N ALA A 65 0.00 -16.83 -9.31
CA ALA A 65 -1.08 -16.21 -8.58
C ALA A 65 -1.91 -15.30 -9.50
N ASP A 66 -3.23 -15.43 -9.45
CA ASP A 66 -4.15 -14.50 -10.13
C ASP A 66 -4.29 -13.22 -9.28
N VAL A 67 -3.28 -12.38 -9.35
CA VAL A 67 -3.20 -11.10 -8.64
C VAL A 67 -3.06 -9.98 -9.65
N VAL A 68 -3.99 -9.03 -9.60
CA VAL A 68 -4.04 -7.89 -10.52
C VAL A 68 -4.14 -6.59 -9.71
N ASP A 69 -3.37 -5.58 -10.09
CA ASP A 69 -3.50 -4.23 -9.56
C ASP A 69 -4.43 -3.44 -10.47
N THR A 70 -5.43 -2.80 -9.90
CA THR A 70 -6.44 -2.04 -10.63
C THR A 70 -6.73 -0.73 -9.93
N ASP A 71 -6.73 0.37 -10.68
CA ASP A 71 -7.12 1.67 -10.16
C ASP A 71 -8.63 1.74 -9.98
N MET A 72 -9.05 2.13 -8.78
CA MET A 72 -10.46 2.28 -8.43
C MET A 72 -10.70 3.57 -7.65
N GLN A 73 -11.90 4.12 -7.82
CA GLN A 73 -12.33 5.29 -7.07
C GLN A 73 -12.86 4.87 -5.70
N TYR A 74 -12.37 5.50 -4.64
CA TYR A 74 -12.93 5.32 -3.31
C TYR A 74 -14.29 6.00 -3.20
N LEU A 75 -15.28 5.29 -2.68
CA LEU A 75 -16.65 5.78 -2.52
C LEU A 75 -16.95 6.17 -1.07
N TYR A 76 -16.99 5.21 -0.17
CA TYR A 76 -17.34 5.41 1.24
C TYR A 76 -16.97 4.20 2.09
N ALA A 77 -17.00 4.39 3.41
CA ALA A 77 -16.93 3.31 4.40
C ALA A 77 -18.30 3.16 5.09
N ASP A 78 -18.70 1.91 5.34
CA ASP A 78 -19.97 1.60 6.02
C ASP A 78 -19.81 1.15 7.48
N GLY A 79 -18.59 1.23 8.01
CA GLY A 79 -18.24 0.79 9.36
C GLY A 79 -17.63 -0.61 9.42
N GLU A 80 -17.80 -1.42 8.39
CA GLU A 80 -17.23 -2.76 8.26
C GLU A 80 -16.36 -2.88 7.02
N PHE A 81 -16.82 -2.32 5.90
CA PHE A 81 -16.12 -2.35 4.61
C PHE A 81 -15.86 -0.96 4.07
N TRP A 82 -14.83 -0.88 3.23
CA TRP A 82 -14.51 0.29 2.41
C TRP A 82 -14.82 -0.04 0.95
N HIS A 83 -15.64 0.79 0.33
CA HIS A 83 -16.21 0.56 -1.00
C HIS A 83 -15.46 1.33 -2.08
N PHE A 84 -15.12 0.63 -3.15
CA PHE A 84 -14.41 1.15 -4.31
C PHE A 84 -15.17 0.82 -5.59
N MET A 85 -14.95 1.62 -6.62
CA MET A 85 -15.62 1.44 -7.90
C MET A 85 -14.64 1.59 -9.06
N MET A 86 -14.74 0.71 -10.03
CA MET A 86 -14.00 0.87 -11.29
C MET A 86 -14.55 2.07 -12.07
N PRO A 87 -13.69 3.03 -12.50
CA PRO A 87 -14.17 4.26 -13.12
C PRO A 87 -14.84 4.05 -14.47
N ASP A 88 -14.47 3.01 -15.20
CA ASP A 88 -14.96 2.71 -16.56
C ASP A 88 -16.19 1.79 -16.59
N THR A 89 -16.20 0.75 -15.75
CA THR A 89 -17.29 -0.25 -15.73
C THR A 89 -18.32 0.00 -14.64
N PHE A 90 -18.03 0.85 -13.65
CA PHE A 90 -18.83 1.11 -12.43
C PHE A 90 -19.02 -0.12 -11.54
N GLU A 91 -18.26 -1.18 -11.77
CA GLU A 91 -18.25 -2.36 -10.92
C GLU A 91 -17.70 -2.00 -9.55
N GLN A 92 -18.37 -2.46 -8.48
CA GLN A 92 -18.03 -2.13 -7.11
C GLN A 92 -17.36 -3.30 -6.38
N TYR A 93 -16.41 -2.96 -5.52
CA TYR A 93 -15.68 -3.89 -4.68
C TYR A 93 -15.66 -3.41 -3.24
N ALA A 94 -15.79 -4.33 -2.29
CA ALA A 94 -15.71 -4.04 -0.86
C ALA A 94 -14.41 -4.62 -0.30
N ALA A 95 -13.61 -3.78 0.34
CA ALA A 95 -12.39 -4.19 1.02
C ALA A 95 -12.62 -4.22 2.54
N ASP A 96 -12.16 -5.27 3.19
CA ASP A 96 -12.23 -5.40 4.63
C ASP A 96 -11.11 -4.61 5.35
N GLU A 97 -11.17 -4.56 6.66
CA GLU A 97 -10.19 -3.84 7.47
C GLU A 97 -8.75 -4.34 7.25
N LYS A 98 -8.58 -5.63 7.03
CA LYS A 98 -7.27 -6.24 6.79
C LYS A 98 -6.67 -5.78 5.46
N ALA A 99 -7.49 -5.71 4.40
CA ALA A 99 -7.07 -5.24 3.09
C ALA A 99 -6.76 -3.74 3.09
N VAL A 100 -7.56 -2.96 3.80
CA VAL A 100 -7.39 -1.50 3.88
C VAL A 100 -6.20 -1.12 4.75
N GLY A 101 -6.06 -1.75 5.92
CA GLY A 101 -4.94 -1.48 6.83
C GLY A 101 -4.75 -0.01 7.12
N GLY A 102 -3.51 0.47 7.03
CA GLY A 102 -3.15 1.87 7.24
C GLY A 102 -3.68 2.84 6.19
N ALA A 103 -4.13 2.36 5.04
CA ALA A 103 -4.68 3.21 3.98
C ALA A 103 -5.93 3.98 4.44
N LYS A 104 -6.67 3.48 5.43
CA LYS A 104 -7.85 4.16 5.99
C LYS A 104 -7.56 5.59 6.47
N ASN A 105 -6.32 5.87 6.87
CA ASN A 105 -5.90 7.21 7.30
C ASN A 105 -5.86 8.23 6.16
N TRP A 106 -5.89 7.78 4.91
CA TRP A 106 -5.65 8.61 3.73
C TRP A 106 -6.76 8.55 2.69
N LEU A 107 -7.84 7.81 2.94
CA LEU A 107 -8.93 7.65 1.98
C LEU A 107 -9.84 8.86 2.00
N LYS A 108 -9.94 9.52 0.86
CA LYS A 108 -10.86 10.62 0.60
C LYS A 108 -11.79 10.21 -0.54
N GLU A 109 -13.08 10.47 -0.38
CA GLU A 109 -14.09 10.20 -1.41
C GLU A 109 -13.65 10.77 -2.77
N GLN A 110 -13.85 9.99 -3.82
CA GLN A 110 -13.50 10.27 -5.21
C GLN A 110 -12.00 10.15 -5.57
N ASP A 111 -11.12 9.98 -4.60
CA ASP A 111 -9.70 9.72 -4.89
C ASP A 111 -9.52 8.35 -5.54
N ILE A 112 -8.57 8.27 -6.46
CA ILE A 112 -8.21 7.01 -7.12
C ILE A 112 -7.15 6.30 -6.29
N CYS A 113 -7.46 5.06 -5.90
CA CYS A 113 -6.56 4.18 -5.17
C CYS A 113 -6.21 2.97 -6.02
N MET A 114 -5.06 2.37 -5.78
CA MET A 114 -4.71 1.09 -6.39
C MET A 114 -5.23 -0.05 -5.52
N ILE A 115 -6.07 -0.89 -6.08
CA ILE A 115 -6.61 -2.06 -5.41
C ILE A 115 -5.92 -3.31 -5.97
N THR A 116 -5.27 -4.06 -5.10
CA THR A 116 -4.70 -5.35 -5.46
C THR A 116 -5.78 -6.42 -5.27
N LEU A 117 -6.17 -7.05 -6.36
CA LEU A 117 -7.17 -8.11 -6.38
C LEU A 117 -6.50 -9.47 -6.45
N TRP A 118 -6.89 -10.38 -5.60
CA TRP A 118 -6.53 -11.79 -5.68
C TRP A 118 -7.79 -12.62 -5.90
N ASN A 119 -7.87 -13.32 -7.05
CA ASN A 119 -9.08 -14.02 -7.47
C ASN A 119 -10.33 -13.12 -7.40
N ASP A 120 -10.20 -11.90 -7.96
CA ASP A 120 -11.24 -10.86 -7.98
C ASP A 120 -11.67 -10.31 -6.61
N SER A 121 -10.94 -10.63 -5.54
CA SER A 121 -11.23 -10.15 -4.20
C SER A 121 -10.18 -9.14 -3.73
N PRO A 122 -10.57 -7.99 -3.14
CA PRO A 122 -9.61 -7.02 -2.62
C PRO A 122 -8.70 -7.62 -1.56
N LEU A 123 -7.40 -7.58 -1.81
CA LEU A 123 -6.36 -8.08 -0.93
C LEU A 123 -5.61 -6.95 -0.23
N LEU A 124 -5.39 -5.85 -0.95
CA LEU A 124 -4.62 -4.71 -0.49
C LEU A 124 -5.14 -3.43 -1.13
N VAL A 125 -5.27 -2.38 -0.33
CA VAL A 125 -5.59 -1.02 -0.77
C VAL A 125 -4.36 -0.14 -0.63
N THR A 126 -3.93 0.48 -1.73
CA THR A 126 -2.82 1.42 -1.74
C THR A 126 -3.34 2.80 -2.09
N PRO A 127 -3.26 3.78 -1.17
CA PRO A 127 -3.71 5.14 -1.43
C PRO A 127 -2.79 5.85 -2.43
N PRO A 128 -3.20 6.98 -3.00
CA PRO A 128 -2.28 7.84 -3.77
C PRO A 128 -1.07 8.22 -2.92
N ASN A 129 0.07 8.46 -3.55
CA ASN A 129 1.28 8.88 -2.83
C ASN A 129 1.09 10.20 -2.08
N PHE A 130 0.25 11.08 -2.61
CA PHE A 130 -0.07 12.37 -2.01
C PHE A 130 -1.59 12.53 -1.93
N VAL A 131 -2.05 13.00 -0.77
CA VAL A 131 -3.45 13.31 -0.54
C VAL A 131 -3.61 14.73 0.00
N GLU A 132 -4.76 15.33 -0.27
CA GLU A 132 -5.11 16.65 0.22
C GLU A 132 -6.27 16.52 1.20
N LEU A 133 -6.00 16.81 2.47
CA LEU A 133 -6.95 16.63 3.56
C LEU A 133 -7.07 17.87 4.41
N GLU A 134 -8.28 18.15 4.87
CA GLU A 134 -8.57 19.27 5.77
C GLU A 134 -8.15 18.95 7.20
N ILE A 135 -7.60 19.95 7.88
CA ILE A 135 -7.31 19.89 9.31
C ILE A 135 -8.59 20.22 10.08
N VAL A 136 -9.08 19.25 10.83
CA VAL A 136 -10.30 19.41 11.64
C VAL A 136 -10.00 19.83 13.06
N GLU A 137 -8.77 19.58 13.56
CA GLU A 137 -8.33 19.97 14.90
C GLU A 137 -6.82 20.15 14.94
N THR A 138 -6.38 21.28 15.48
CA THR A 138 -4.99 21.54 15.82
C THR A 138 -4.89 22.67 16.82
N ASP A 139 -3.83 22.71 17.62
CA ASP A 139 -3.58 23.79 18.55
C ASP A 139 -3.17 25.07 17.81
N PRO A 140 -3.54 26.27 18.33
CA PRO A 140 -3.03 27.51 17.79
C PRO A 140 -1.51 27.60 17.99
N GLY A 141 -0.80 28.10 16.96
CA GLY A 141 0.63 28.38 17.07
C GLY A 141 0.90 29.49 18.07
N VAL A 142 1.76 29.24 19.07
CA VAL A 142 2.13 30.25 20.06
C VAL A 142 3.29 31.08 19.49
N ARG A 143 3.16 32.43 19.54
CA ARG A 143 4.26 33.33 19.19
C ARG A 143 5.42 33.11 20.17
N GLY A 144 6.59 32.76 19.64
CA GLY A 144 7.80 32.49 20.43
C GLY A 144 8.41 31.13 20.22
N ASP A 145 7.63 30.14 19.77
CA ASP A 145 8.13 28.77 19.48
C ASP A 145 8.76 28.65 18.08
N THR A 146 8.78 29.73 17.32
CA THR A 146 9.27 29.75 15.93
C THR A 146 10.79 29.69 15.79
N ALA A 147 11.54 29.90 16.86
CA ALA A 147 12.99 29.97 16.82
C ALA A 147 13.67 28.64 16.52
N SER A 148 12.98 27.50 16.63
CA SER A 148 13.53 26.15 16.44
C SER A 148 12.86 25.34 15.33
N GLY A 149 12.01 25.96 14.48
CA GLY A 149 11.29 25.21 13.44
C GLY A 149 10.32 24.19 14.05
N GLY A 150 9.62 24.55 15.12
CA GLY A 150 8.74 23.67 15.86
C GLY A 150 7.57 23.14 15.02
N VAL A 151 7.10 21.96 15.38
CA VAL A 151 5.95 21.29 14.78
C VAL A 151 4.92 20.99 15.86
N LYS A 152 3.68 20.84 15.43
CA LYS A 152 2.55 20.48 16.30
C LYS A 152 1.71 19.37 15.68
N PRO A 153 0.97 18.58 16.47
CA PRO A 153 0.03 17.60 15.93
C PRO A 153 -1.19 18.29 15.33
N ALA A 154 -1.68 17.76 14.23
CA ALA A 154 -2.93 18.15 13.60
C ALA A 154 -3.74 16.91 13.25
N THR A 155 -5.02 16.91 13.58
CA THR A 155 -5.96 15.85 13.22
C THR A 155 -6.62 16.21 11.90
N LEU A 156 -6.55 15.29 10.94
CA LEU A 156 -7.15 15.45 9.62
C LEU A 156 -8.58 14.93 9.58
N SER A 157 -9.32 15.26 8.53
CA SER A 157 -10.71 14.84 8.33
C SER A 157 -10.91 13.33 8.32
N THR A 158 -9.87 12.56 8.03
CA THR A 158 -9.88 11.08 8.09
C THR A 158 -9.63 10.50 9.48
N GLY A 159 -9.31 11.35 10.46
CA GLY A 159 -8.89 10.94 11.80
C GLY A 159 -7.38 10.72 11.94
N ALA A 160 -6.63 10.77 10.86
CA ALA A 160 -5.18 10.67 10.92
C ALA A 160 -4.57 11.89 11.62
N VAL A 161 -3.50 11.66 12.40
CA VAL A 161 -2.73 12.72 13.04
C VAL A 161 -1.39 12.87 12.35
N VAL A 162 -1.09 14.08 11.90
CA VAL A 162 0.20 14.42 11.26
C VAL A 162 0.85 15.59 12.00
N ARG A 163 2.17 15.66 11.91
CA ARG A 163 2.92 16.78 12.46
C ARG A 163 3.03 17.87 11.41
N VAL A 164 2.58 19.07 11.76
CA VAL A 164 2.56 20.21 10.85
C VAL A 164 3.36 21.38 11.43
N PRO A 165 3.86 22.32 10.60
CA PRO A 165 4.46 23.55 11.08
C PRO A 165 3.48 24.35 11.96
N LEU A 166 4.02 25.15 12.89
CA LEU A 166 3.21 25.90 13.84
C LEU A 166 2.24 26.90 13.20
N PHE A 167 2.56 27.39 11.99
CA PHE A 167 1.73 28.39 11.28
C PHE A 167 0.47 27.80 10.63
N VAL A 168 0.37 26.47 10.56
CA VAL A 168 -0.81 25.81 9.96
C VAL A 168 -1.99 25.85 10.95
N GLU A 169 -3.17 26.22 10.46
CA GLU A 169 -4.35 26.46 11.28
C GLU A 169 -5.47 25.45 10.98
N GLN A 170 -6.38 25.30 11.93
CA GLN A 170 -7.59 24.51 11.74
C GLN A 170 -8.42 25.06 10.58
N GLY A 171 -9.00 24.18 9.77
CA GLY A 171 -9.78 24.53 8.59
C GLY A 171 -8.93 24.61 7.30
N GLU A 172 -7.62 24.66 7.41
CA GLU A 172 -6.75 24.63 6.24
C GLU A 172 -6.65 23.22 5.66
N THR A 173 -6.49 23.15 4.34
CA THR A 173 -6.20 21.89 3.63
C THR A 173 -4.72 21.77 3.41
N ILE A 174 -4.18 20.59 3.73
CA ILE A 174 -2.75 20.30 3.56
C ILE A 174 -2.55 19.10 2.64
N ARG A 175 -1.40 19.08 2.02
CA ARG A 175 -0.91 17.94 1.24
C ARG A 175 0.00 17.09 2.12
N VAL A 176 -0.25 15.79 2.11
CA VAL A 176 0.50 14.79 2.90
C VAL A 176 1.05 13.72 1.99
N ASP A 177 2.30 13.30 2.24
CA ASP A 177 2.88 12.11 1.63
C ASP A 177 2.40 10.88 2.42
N THR A 178 1.56 10.05 1.80
CA THR A 178 0.96 8.89 2.47
C THR A 178 1.96 7.77 2.75
N ARG A 179 3.11 7.76 2.06
CA ARG A 179 4.16 6.76 2.26
C ARG A 179 4.89 6.93 3.57
N SER A 180 5.06 8.16 4.01
CA SER A 180 5.76 8.53 5.27
C SER A 180 4.81 9.06 6.33
N GLY A 181 3.64 9.59 5.95
CA GLY A 181 2.73 10.31 6.83
C GLY A 181 3.15 11.76 7.08
N ASP A 182 4.04 12.29 6.26
CA ASP A 182 4.60 13.63 6.48
C ASP A 182 3.83 14.72 5.75
N TYR A 183 3.73 15.87 6.42
CA TYR A 183 3.26 17.12 5.82
C TYR A 183 4.17 17.54 4.67
N VAL A 184 3.59 17.96 3.56
CA VAL A 184 4.32 18.47 2.40
C VAL A 184 4.13 19.98 2.24
N SER A 185 2.88 20.43 2.17
CA SER A 185 2.55 21.84 1.94
C SER A 185 1.11 22.16 2.31
N ARG A 186 0.81 23.46 2.43
CA ARG A 186 -0.57 23.95 2.46
C ARG A 186 -1.11 24.04 1.03
N ILE A 187 -2.40 23.77 0.87
CA ILE A 187 -3.12 24.00 -0.37
C ILE A 187 -3.79 25.37 -0.30
N LYS A 188 -3.58 26.19 -1.33
CA LYS A 188 -4.18 27.51 -1.45
C LYS A 188 -5.52 27.45 -2.15
#